data_ebfd2965ce8a239a7b111f4a26475e1b
#
_entry.id   ebfd2965ce8a239a7b111f4a26475e1b
#
_cell.length_a   1.000
_cell.length_b   1.000
_cell.length_c   1.000
_cell.angle_alpha   90.00
_cell.angle_beta   90.00
_cell.angle_gamma   90.00
#
_symmetry.space_group_name_H-M   'P 1'
#
loop_
_entity.id
_entity.type
_entity.pdbx_description
1 polymer ?
#
loop_
_entity_poly.entity_id
_entity_poly.type
_entity_poly.pdbx_seq_one_letter_code
_entity_poly.pdbx_strand_id
1 'polypeptide(L)'
;ARHQLGRAGALQAVRGHVIHAAVEPRLQPLHQTRLGGGQIHAGHADLRKPQRLRPAAHLRPQIKGIDLSATLSHAQIVESAPLHLHWRTEDDTAAFARRLAVLPGLRHAFIELHGDLGAGKTSFVRHLLRALGVEGRVKSPTYAVVEPHATPDGLAVSHFDFYRFNDPREWEDAGLRDLFAAPGLKLAEWPEKAAALLPPADLVLQIEAQADDSRQGALGAGTALGAQLLQELRA
;
A
#
# COMPACT_ATOMS: atom_id res chain seq x y z
N ALA A 1 11.62 -11.91 65.27
CA ALA A 1 12.48 -10.71 65.20
C ALA A 1 12.59 -10.29 63.72
N ARG A 2 11.82 -9.29 63.42
CA ARG A 2 12.22 -7.98 62.84
C ARG A 2 12.89 -8.00 61.47
N HIS A 3 12.14 -7.40 60.51
CA HIS A 3 12.49 -6.23 59.69
C HIS A 3 13.23 -6.57 58.39
N GLN A 4 12.99 -6.02 57.22
CA GLN A 4 12.35 -4.76 56.71
C GLN A 4 12.15 -4.96 55.21
N LEU A 5 11.03 -4.58 54.64
CA LEU A 5 10.72 -3.36 53.89
C LEU A 5 11.72 -2.97 52.78
N GLY A 6 11.20 -2.93 51.57
CA GLY A 6 11.43 -1.78 50.74
C GLY A 6 11.89 -2.02 49.33
N ARG A 7 11.08 -1.85 48.32
CA ARG A 7 11.00 -0.69 47.42
C ARG A 7 10.23 -1.07 46.17
N ALA A 8 9.03 -0.53 46.10
CA ALA A 8 8.32 -0.36 44.84
C ALA A 8 9.08 0.66 43.98
N GLY A 9 9.51 0.22 42.80
CA GLY A 9 10.00 1.10 41.75
C GLY A 9 8.85 1.54 40.87
N ALA A 10 8.51 2.83 40.92
CA ALA A 10 7.45 3.45 40.12
C ALA A 10 7.79 3.40 38.64
N LEU A 11 6.91 2.78 37.86
CA LEU A 11 6.84 2.95 36.41
C LEU A 11 6.27 4.33 36.11
N GLN A 12 7.14 5.24 35.68
CA GLN A 12 6.73 6.52 35.10
C GLN A 12 6.11 6.28 33.73
N ALA A 13 4.81 6.53 33.64
CA ALA A 13 4.09 6.58 32.37
C ALA A 13 4.56 7.81 31.57
N VAL A 14 5.23 7.58 30.45
CA VAL A 14 5.52 8.61 29.46
C VAL A 14 4.19 8.93 28.74
N ARG A 15 3.58 10.04 29.12
CA ARG A 15 2.43 10.64 28.40
C ARG A 15 2.91 11.15 27.06
N GLY A 16 2.51 10.49 25.97
CA GLY A 16 2.69 10.96 24.61
C GLY A 16 1.92 12.27 24.39
N HIS A 17 2.62 13.30 23.97
CA HIS A 17 2.03 14.55 23.49
C HIS A 17 1.45 14.30 22.09
N VAL A 18 0.15 14.33 22.00
CA VAL A 18 -0.56 14.41 20.72
C VAL A 18 -0.49 15.86 20.27
N ILE A 19 0.30 16.14 19.24
CA ILE A 19 0.32 17.47 18.62
C ILE A 19 -0.83 17.53 17.61
N HIS A 20 -1.94 18.14 18.00
CA HIS A 20 -2.99 18.59 17.08
C HIS A 20 -2.52 19.88 16.40
N ALA A 21 -2.04 19.80 15.19
CA ALA A 21 -1.93 20.97 14.31
C ALA A 21 -3.27 21.19 13.61
N ALA A 22 -4.07 22.09 14.12
CA ALA A 22 -5.24 22.61 13.44
C ALA A 22 -4.78 23.61 12.39
N VAL A 23 -4.90 23.29 11.11
CA VAL A 23 -4.78 24.24 9.99
C VAL A 23 -6.17 24.58 9.54
N GLU A 24 -6.64 25.79 9.91
CA GLU A 24 -7.84 26.38 9.32
C GLU A 24 -7.51 26.99 7.94
N PRO A 25 -8.31 26.71 6.90
CA PRO A 25 -8.15 27.40 5.62
C PRO A 25 -8.88 28.76 5.67
N ARG A 26 -8.14 29.85 5.60
CA ARG A 26 -8.67 31.18 5.34
C ARG A 26 -9.20 31.25 3.92
N LEU A 27 -10.51 31.37 3.80
CA LEU A 27 -11.21 31.74 2.57
C LEU A 27 -11.02 33.24 2.33
N GLN A 28 -10.38 33.63 1.23
CA GLN A 28 -10.41 35.00 0.71
C GLN A 28 -11.50 35.11 -0.36
N PRO A 29 -12.26 36.23 -0.41
CA PRO A 29 -13.34 36.42 -1.38
C PRO A 29 -12.77 36.80 -2.76
N LEU A 30 -13.23 36.10 -3.80
CA LEU A 30 -12.95 36.42 -5.20
C LEU A 30 -13.76 37.64 -5.63
N HIS A 31 -13.06 38.67 -6.08
CA HIS A 31 -13.59 39.84 -6.76
C HIS A 31 -14.27 39.44 -8.07
N GLN A 32 -15.52 39.89 -8.22
CA GLN A 32 -16.24 39.88 -9.49
C GLN A 32 -15.61 40.89 -10.46
N THR A 33 -15.16 40.42 -11.60
CA THR A 33 -14.84 41.25 -12.77
C THR A 33 -15.86 40.99 -13.86
N ARG A 34 -16.71 41.97 -14.13
CA ARG A 34 -17.56 42.08 -15.32
C ARG A 34 -16.66 42.38 -16.51
N LEU A 35 -17.02 41.82 -17.68
CA LEU A 35 -16.84 42.31 -19.08
C LEU A 35 -17.05 41.10 -19.99
N GLY A 36 -17.74 41.07 -21.07
CA GLY A 36 -18.12 41.97 -22.10
C GLY A 36 -18.65 41.09 -23.20
N GLY A 37 -19.73 41.52 -23.86
CA GLY A 37 -20.43 40.75 -24.89
C GLY A 37 -19.58 40.48 -26.10
N GLY A 38 -19.66 39.25 -26.63
CA GLY A 38 -19.15 38.83 -27.92
C GLY A 38 -20.18 37.91 -28.60
N GLN A 39 -20.81 38.42 -29.67
CA GLN A 39 -21.69 37.67 -30.55
C GLN A 39 -20.89 36.54 -31.24
N ILE A 40 -21.37 35.32 -31.16
CA ILE A 40 -20.83 34.21 -31.95
C ILE A 40 -21.90 33.76 -32.96
N HIS A 41 -21.52 33.82 -34.22
CA HIS A 41 -22.28 33.36 -35.36
C HIS A 41 -22.52 31.85 -35.30
N ALA A 42 -23.77 31.44 -35.57
CA ALA A 42 -24.18 30.04 -35.74
C ALA A 42 -23.60 29.47 -37.03
N GLY A 43 -22.68 28.52 -36.90
CA GLY A 43 -22.22 27.70 -38.01
C GLY A 43 -23.07 26.41 -38.07
N HIS A 44 -23.71 26.14 -39.20
CA HIS A 44 -24.43 24.91 -39.50
C HIS A 44 -23.49 23.71 -39.46
N ALA A 45 -23.73 22.77 -38.58
CA ALA A 45 -23.07 21.47 -38.58
C ALA A 45 -23.93 20.44 -39.34
N ASP A 46 -23.32 19.87 -40.35
CA ASP A 46 -23.80 18.87 -41.28
C ASP A 46 -24.07 17.52 -40.55
N LEU A 47 -25.33 17.05 -40.62
CA LEU A 47 -25.78 15.79 -40.05
C LEU A 47 -25.36 14.62 -40.95
N ARG A 48 -24.18 14.05 -40.70
CA ARG A 48 -23.80 12.76 -41.31
C ARG A 48 -24.38 11.58 -40.53
N LYS A 49 -25.04 10.68 -41.27
CA LYS A 49 -25.71 9.45 -40.80
C LYS A 49 -24.74 8.54 -40.00
N PRO A 50 -25.19 7.82 -38.95
CA PRO A 50 -24.39 6.86 -38.24
C PRO A 50 -24.02 5.65 -39.08
N GLN A 51 -22.73 5.37 -39.22
CA GLN A 51 -22.23 4.15 -39.82
C GLN A 51 -22.52 2.97 -38.89
N ARG A 52 -23.07 1.90 -39.41
CA ARG A 52 -23.31 0.62 -38.73
C ARG A 52 -21.99 0.02 -38.31
N LEU A 53 -21.77 -0.10 -36.98
CA LEU A 53 -20.68 -0.87 -36.39
C LEU A 53 -20.83 -2.35 -36.70
N ARG A 54 -19.85 -2.94 -37.35
CA ARG A 54 -19.71 -4.38 -37.51
C ARG A 54 -19.43 -5.01 -36.14
N PRO A 55 -19.97 -6.21 -35.82
CA PRO A 55 -19.63 -6.89 -34.57
C PRO A 55 -18.17 -7.29 -34.58
N ALA A 56 -17.46 -6.86 -33.56
CA ALA A 56 -16.05 -7.23 -33.30
C ALA A 56 -15.95 -8.74 -33.07
N ALA A 57 -15.12 -9.39 -33.87
CA ALA A 57 -14.75 -10.78 -33.69
C ALA A 57 -14.22 -10.98 -32.25
N HIS A 58 -14.66 -12.08 -31.63
CA HIS A 58 -14.25 -12.53 -30.32
C HIS A 58 -12.70 -12.56 -30.19
N LEU A 59 -12.10 -11.50 -29.68
CA LEU A 59 -10.77 -11.49 -29.16
C LEU A 59 -10.83 -12.22 -27.82
N ARG A 60 -10.34 -13.47 -27.79
CA ARG A 60 -10.00 -14.14 -26.54
C ARG A 60 -9.00 -13.23 -25.81
N PRO A 61 -9.22 -12.87 -24.52
CA PRO A 61 -8.23 -12.14 -23.77
C PRO A 61 -6.96 -13.01 -23.70
N GLN A 62 -5.91 -12.55 -24.34
CA GLN A 62 -4.58 -13.10 -24.08
C GLN A 62 -4.25 -12.73 -22.66
N ILE A 63 -4.16 -13.72 -21.77
CA ILE A 63 -3.65 -13.58 -20.42
C ILE A 63 -2.18 -13.14 -20.56
N LYS A 64 -1.92 -11.84 -20.52
CA LYS A 64 -0.58 -11.33 -20.34
C LYS A 64 -0.15 -11.76 -18.94
N GLY A 65 0.85 -12.64 -18.87
CA GLY A 65 1.46 -12.98 -17.58
C GLY A 65 1.90 -11.72 -16.86
N ILE A 66 1.64 -11.63 -15.56
CA ILE A 66 2.10 -10.52 -14.71
C ILE A 66 3.61 -10.48 -14.81
N ASP A 67 4.15 -9.40 -15.36
CA ASP A 67 5.60 -9.20 -15.49
C ASP A 67 6.12 -8.43 -14.27
N LEU A 68 6.74 -9.16 -13.35
CA LEU A 68 7.43 -8.58 -12.19
C LEU A 68 8.78 -7.95 -12.56
N SER A 69 9.33 -8.23 -13.74
CA SER A 69 10.68 -7.78 -14.12
C SER A 69 10.79 -6.26 -14.13
N ALA A 70 9.75 -5.56 -14.56
CA ALA A 70 9.73 -4.09 -14.58
C ALA A 70 9.66 -3.49 -13.17
N THR A 71 9.02 -4.20 -12.22
CA THR A 71 8.83 -3.74 -10.83
C THR A 71 10.07 -4.02 -9.97
N LEU A 72 10.81 -5.09 -10.28
CA LEU A 72 12.01 -5.52 -9.54
C LEU A 72 13.31 -4.85 -10.03
N SER A 73 13.28 -3.91 -10.95
CA SER A 73 14.47 -3.38 -11.64
C SER A 73 15.47 -2.62 -10.75
N HIS A 74 15.19 -2.40 -9.47
CA HIS A 74 16.08 -1.76 -8.50
C HIS A 74 16.51 -2.66 -7.33
N ALA A 75 15.95 -3.87 -7.22
CA ALA A 75 16.38 -4.85 -6.23
C ALA A 75 17.42 -5.80 -6.86
N GLN A 76 18.47 -6.18 -6.12
CA GLN A 76 19.29 -7.32 -6.49
C GLN A 76 18.35 -8.56 -6.48
N ILE A 77 17.92 -8.97 -7.68
CA ILE A 77 16.99 -10.08 -7.86
C ILE A 77 17.68 -11.32 -7.30
N VAL A 78 17.19 -11.81 -6.15
CA VAL A 78 17.47 -13.19 -5.76
C VAL A 78 16.72 -14.06 -6.76
N GLU A 79 17.44 -14.84 -7.57
CA GLU A 79 16.88 -15.69 -8.63
C GLU A 79 15.91 -16.74 -8.06
N SER A 80 14.72 -16.31 -7.69
CA SER A 80 13.61 -17.20 -7.36
C SER A 80 12.42 -16.84 -8.22
N ALA A 81 11.86 -17.82 -8.93
CA ALA A 81 10.65 -17.61 -9.71
C ALA A 81 9.55 -17.02 -8.81
N PRO A 82 8.72 -16.09 -9.28
CA PRO A 82 7.63 -15.54 -8.47
C PRO A 82 6.60 -16.60 -8.10
N LEU A 83 5.96 -16.45 -6.94
CA LEU A 83 4.80 -17.23 -6.55
C LEU A 83 3.56 -16.60 -7.17
N HIS A 84 2.92 -17.30 -8.11
CA HIS A 84 1.66 -16.85 -8.70
C HIS A 84 0.50 -17.20 -7.79
N LEU A 85 -0.40 -16.23 -7.63
CA LEU A 85 -1.56 -16.30 -6.75
C LEU A 85 -2.82 -16.06 -7.58
N HIS A 86 -3.89 -16.77 -7.23
CA HIS A 86 -5.20 -16.52 -7.81
C HIS A 86 -6.24 -16.50 -6.67
N TRP A 87 -6.81 -15.34 -6.44
CA TRP A 87 -7.83 -15.09 -5.42
C TRP A 87 -9.18 -14.86 -6.08
N ARG A 88 -10.05 -15.83 -6.01
CA ARG A 88 -11.39 -15.77 -6.57
C ARG A 88 -12.31 -14.90 -5.72
N THR A 89 -12.02 -14.85 -4.43
CA THR A 89 -12.82 -14.16 -3.41
C THR A 89 -11.92 -13.39 -2.45
N GLU A 90 -12.51 -12.50 -1.66
CA GLU A 90 -11.81 -11.83 -0.56
C GLU A 90 -11.32 -12.83 0.51
N ASP A 91 -12.02 -13.95 0.68
CA ASP A 91 -11.60 -15.01 1.61
C ASP A 91 -10.31 -15.71 1.19
N ASP A 92 -10.06 -15.83 -0.13
CA ASP A 92 -8.78 -16.34 -0.65
C ASP A 92 -7.63 -15.39 -0.30
N THR A 93 -7.86 -14.08 -0.46
CA THR A 93 -6.90 -13.04 -0.03
C THR A 93 -6.64 -13.14 1.48
N ALA A 94 -7.69 -13.30 2.29
CA ALA A 94 -7.57 -13.47 3.73
C ALA A 94 -6.83 -14.75 4.11
N ALA A 95 -7.06 -15.85 3.39
CA ALA A 95 -6.36 -17.12 3.61
C ALA A 95 -4.86 -16.99 3.32
N PHE A 96 -4.50 -16.33 2.23
CA PHE A 96 -3.10 -16.07 1.90
C PHE A 96 -2.44 -15.16 2.94
N ALA A 97 -3.11 -14.09 3.36
CA ALA A 97 -2.62 -13.19 4.40
C ALA A 97 -2.36 -13.93 5.73
N ARG A 98 -3.24 -14.89 6.12
CA ARG A 98 -3.02 -15.74 7.30
C ARG A 98 -1.79 -16.64 7.16
N ARG A 99 -1.55 -17.22 5.98
CA ARG A 99 -0.35 -18.03 5.70
C ARG A 99 0.91 -17.19 5.85
N LEU A 100 0.91 -15.96 5.35
CA LEU A 100 2.03 -15.06 5.46
C LEU A 100 2.26 -14.61 6.91
N ALA A 101 1.18 -14.29 7.65
CA ALA A 101 1.24 -13.77 9.01
C ALA A 101 1.93 -14.70 10.04
N VAL A 102 1.94 -16.01 9.80
CA VAL A 102 2.55 -16.97 10.73
C VAL A 102 4.05 -17.17 10.50
N LEU A 103 4.61 -16.58 9.44
CA LEU A 103 6.04 -16.71 9.14
C LEU A 103 6.87 -15.82 10.07
N PRO A 104 7.83 -16.37 10.84
CA PRO A 104 8.60 -15.57 11.80
C PRO A 104 9.39 -14.41 11.17
N GLY A 105 9.94 -14.64 9.98
CA GLY A 105 10.71 -13.64 9.23
C GLY A 105 9.89 -12.41 8.81
N LEU A 106 8.57 -12.53 8.71
CA LEU A 106 7.68 -11.42 8.36
C LEU A 106 7.81 -10.22 9.30
N ARG A 107 8.13 -10.46 10.56
CA ARG A 107 8.24 -9.41 11.60
C ARG A 107 9.29 -8.35 11.30
N HIS A 108 10.21 -8.64 10.40
CA HIS A 108 11.32 -7.77 10.03
C HIS A 108 11.27 -7.35 8.56
N ALA A 109 10.24 -7.77 7.84
CA ALA A 109 10.15 -7.58 6.41
C ALA A 109 9.66 -6.19 6.02
N PHE A 110 10.10 -5.77 4.84
CA PHE A 110 9.48 -4.70 4.07
C PHE A 110 8.77 -5.29 2.85
N ILE A 111 7.48 -5.01 2.70
CA ILE A 111 6.64 -5.49 1.60
C ILE A 111 6.14 -4.31 0.77
N GLU A 112 6.46 -4.31 -0.50
CA GLU A 112 5.87 -3.42 -1.50
C GLU A 112 4.60 -4.03 -2.10
N LEU A 113 3.58 -3.20 -2.26
CA LEU A 113 2.26 -3.55 -2.79
C LEU A 113 1.99 -2.73 -4.06
N HIS A 114 2.05 -3.37 -5.20
CA HIS A 114 1.84 -2.78 -6.51
C HIS A 114 0.49 -3.18 -7.10
N GLY A 115 -0.02 -2.37 -8.01
CA GLY A 115 -1.26 -2.59 -8.73
C GLY A 115 -2.13 -1.36 -8.80
N ASP A 116 -3.09 -1.35 -9.71
CA ASP A 116 -3.97 -0.21 -9.99
C ASP A 116 -4.84 0.18 -8.80
N LEU A 117 -5.48 1.33 -8.91
CA LEU A 117 -6.51 1.76 -7.96
C LEU A 117 -7.65 0.73 -7.95
N GLY A 118 -8.02 0.25 -6.76
CA GLY A 118 -9.05 -0.80 -6.62
C GLY A 118 -8.55 -2.23 -6.80
N ALA A 119 -7.25 -2.47 -7.09
CA ALA A 119 -6.71 -3.82 -7.25
C ALA A 119 -6.82 -4.70 -5.99
N GLY A 120 -6.90 -4.09 -4.78
CA GLY A 120 -7.05 -4.83 -3.53
C GLY A 120 -5.86 -4.72 -2.57
N LYS A 121 -4.92 -3.80 -2.82
CA LYS A 121 -3.74 -3.58 -1.95
C LYS A 121 -4.13 -3.35 -0.49
N THR A 122 -4.98 -2.36 -0.23
CA THR A 122 -5.47 -2.05 1.12
C THR A 122 -6.30 -3.21 1.71
N SER A 123 -7.03 -3.98 0.90
CA SER A 123 -7.75 -5.17 1.36
C SER A 123 -6.77 -6.24 1.84
N PHE A 124 -5.71 -6.50 1.10
CA PHE A 124 -4.64 -7.40 1.53
C PHE A 124 -4.00 -6.94 2.84
N VAL A 125 -3.61 -5.65 2.96
CA VAL A 125 -3.06 -5.08 4.19
C VAL A 125 -4.02 -5.30 5.36
N ARG A 126 -5.29 -5.03 5.17
CA ARG A 126 -6.33 -5.22 6.21
C ARG A 126 -6.40 -6.67 6.69
N HIS A 127 -6.36 -7.63 5.77
CA HIS A 127 -6.38 -9.05 6.13
C HIS A 127 -5.09 -9.48 6.83
N LEU A 128 -3.94 -8.97 6.40
CA LEU A 128 -2.66 -9.27 7.03
C LEU A 128 -2.61 -8.72 8.47
N LEU A 129 -2.99 -7.47 8.67
CA LEU A 129 -3.05 -6.85 10.00
C LEU A 129 -4.02 -7.59 10.93
N ARG A 130 -5.20 -8.00 10.43
CA ARG A 130 -6.13 -8.83 11.21
C ARG A 130 -5.56 -10.20 11.57
N ALA A 131 -4.85 -10.84 10.63
CA ALA A 131 -4.19 -12.12 10.88
C ALA A 131 -3.07 -12.00 11.92
N LEU A 132 -2.43 -10.83 12.01
CA LEU A 132 -1.45 -10.49 13.05
C LEU A 132 -2.09 -10.04 14.38
N GLY A 133 -3.43 -10.03 14.46
CA GLY A 133 -4.16 -9.70 15.69
C GLY A 133 -4.43 -8.20 15.88
N VAL A 134 -4.21 -7.36 14.87
CA VAL A 134 -4.58 -5.94 14.95
C VAL A 134 -6.09 -5.80 14.88
N GLU A 135 -6.68 -5.20 15.90
CA GLU A 135 -8.11 -4.95 16.01
C GLU A 135 -8.49 -3.57 15.48
N GLY A 136 -9.79 -3.39 15.21
CA GLY A 136 -10.35 -2.11 14.78
C GLY A 136 -10.39 -1.93 13.28
N ARG A 137 -10.59 -0.68 12.86
CA ARG A 137 -10.78 -0.32 11.46
C ARG A 137 -9.45 0.06 10.82
N VAL A 138 -8.96 -0.73 9.90
CA VAL A 138 -7.81 -0.42 9.04
C VAL A 138 -8.29 0.30 7.78
N LYS A 139 -7.76 1.49 7.52
CA LYS A 139 -7.98 2.30 6.31
C LYS A 139 -6.65 2.48 5.59
N SER A 140 -6.70 2.85 4.31
CA SER A 140 -5.50 3.33 3.62
C SER A 140 -5.11 4.71 4.17
N PRO A 141 -3.83 4.93 4.52
CA PRO A 141 -3.34 6.23 5.00
C PRO A 141 -3.03 7.22 3.85
N THR A 142 -3.84 7.23 2.78
CA THR A 142 -3.61 8.04 1.57
C THR A 142 -3.39 9.54 1.86
N TYR A 143 -3.90 10.06 2.97
CA TYR A 143 -3.72 11.47 3.37
C TYR A 143 -2.65 11.65 4.45
N ALA A 144 -2.47 10.65 5.30
CA ALA A 144 -1.50 10.70 6.40
C ALA A 144 -0.13 10.14 6.01
N VAL A 145 -0.03 9.53 4.83
CA VAL A 145 1.13 8.83 4.27
C VAL A 145 1.51 7.57 5.05
N VAL A 146 1.41 7.57 6.37
CA VAL A 146 1.70 6.41 7.23
C VAL A 146 0.68 6.29 8.36
N GLU A 147 0.29 5.04 8.66
CA GLU A 147 -0.51 4.67 9.84
C GLU A 147 0.24 3.59 10.63
N PRO A 148 0.62 3.88 11.88
CA PRO A 148 1.28 2.91 12.75
C PRO A 148 0.24 1.98 13.39
N HIS A 149 0.57 0.69 13.46
CA HIS A 149 -0.19 -0.33 14.17
C HIS A 149 0.72 -1.08 15.14
N ALA A 150 0.14 -1.68 16.16
CA ALA A 150 0.82 -2.58 17.06
C ALA A 150 -0.02 -3.86 17.22
N THR A 151 0.63 -5.00 17.16
CA THR A 151 -0.03 -6.29 17.41
C THR A 151 -0.08 -6.56 18.93
N PRO A 152 -0.94 -7.48 19.41
CA PRO A 152 -1.02 -7.82 20.82
C PRO A 152 0.29 -8.34 21.43
N ASP A 153 1.15 -8.94 20.61
CA ASP A 153 2.47 -9.46 20.99
C ASP A 153 3.60 -8.44 20.82
N GLY A 154 3.26 -7.16 20.56
CA GLY A 154 4.20 -6.04 20.53
C GLY A 154 4.94 -5.82 19.21
N LEU A 155 4.57 -6.48 18.10
CA LEU A 155 5.12 -6.16 16.78
C LEU A 155 4.64 -4.77 16.35
N ALA A 156 5.57 -3.87 16.04
CA ALA A 156 5.26 -2.62 15.37
C ALA A 156 5.06 -2.87 13.87
N VAL A 157 3.98 -2.30 13.31
CA VAL A 157 3.71 -2.36 11.87
C VAL A 157 3.49 -0.94 11.37
N SER A 158 4.21 -0.55 10.32
CA SER A 158 4.01 0.74 9.65
C SER A 158 3.36 0.48 8.28
N HIS A 159 2.14 0.99 8.10
CA HIS A 159 1.42 0.93 6.84
C HIS A 159 1.54 2.28 6.12
N PHE A 160 2.19 2.28 4.97
CA PHE A 160 2.42 3.46 4.13
C PHE A 160 1.50 3.41 2.91
N ASP A 161 1.09 4.59 2.43
CA ASP A 161 0.42 4.78 1.16
C ASP A 161 0.99 6.03 0.47
N PHE A 162 1.76 5.82 -0.59
CA PHE A 162 2.44 6.86 -1.33
C PHE A 162 1.63 7.40 -2.52
N TYR A 163 0.35 7.04 -2.67
CA TYR A 163 -0.47 7.46 -3.81
C TYR A 163 -0.44 8.97 -4.08
N ARG A 164 -0.45 9.79 -3.02
CA ARG A 164 -0.42 11.27 -3.08
C ARG A 164 0.96 11.86 -2.87
N PHE A 165 1.98 11.04 -2.69
CA PHE A 165 3.35 11.48 -2.50
C PHE A 165 3.88 12.09 -3.79
N ASN A 166 4.28 13.37 -3.77
CA ASN A 166 4.73 14.09 -4.95
C ASN A 166 6.03 14.87 -4.73
N ASP A 167 6.41 15.16 -3.49
CA ASP A 167 7.59 15.94 -3.14
C ASP A 167 8.53 15.12 -2.24
N PRO A 168 9.80 14.89 -2.66
CA PRO A 168 10.78 14.20 -1.81
C PRO A 168 10.98 14.83 -0.44
N ARG A 169 10.68 16.13 -0.25
CA ARG A 169 10.75 16.79 1.06
C ARG A 169 9.74 16.23 2.05
N GLU A 170 8.59 15.74 1.58
CA GLU A 170 7.60 15.06 2.43
C GLU A 170 8.21 13.87 3.16
N TRP A 171 9.22 13.21 2.57
CA TRP A 171 9.93 12.10 3.19
C TRP A 171 10.69 12.52 4.45
N GLU A 172 11.36 13.67 4.41
CA GLU A 172 12.13 14.20 5.54
C GLU A 172 11.20 14.81 6.58
N ASP A 173 10.24 15.62 6.15
CA ASP A 173 9.29 16.32 7.01
C ASP A 173 8.40 15.36 7.83
N ALA A 174 8.03 14.23 7.26
CA ALA A 174 7.25 13.19 7.94
C ALA A 174 8.12 12.19 8.73
N GLY A 175 9.45 12.33 8.75
CA GLY A 175 10.35 11.43 9.47
C GLY A 175 10.33 9.99 8.96
N LEU A 176 10.01 9.78 7.68
CA LEU A 176 9.83 8.44 7.10
C LEU A 176 11.12 7.63 7.12
N ARG A 177 12.29 8.28 7.02
CA ARG A 177 13.61 7.63 7.14
C ARG A 177 13.74 6.86 8.45
N ASP A 178 13.36 7.48 9.57
CA ASP A 178 13.48 6.88 10.90
C ASP A 178 12.49 5.74 11.08
N LEU A 179 11.28 5.85 10.50
CA LEU A 179 10.28 4.79 10.49
C LEU A 179 10.75 3.56 9.70
N PHE A 180 11.44 3.76 8.56
CA PHE A 180 12.02 2.64 7.81
C PHE A 180 13.22 2.02 8.52
N ALA A 181 14.03 2.81 9.24
CA ALA A 181 15.16 2.31 10.03
C ALA A 181 14.72 1.58 11.32
N ALA A 182 13.53 1.87 11.85
CA ALA A 182 13.02 1.25 13.06
C ALA A 182 12.70 -0.24 12.85
N PRO A 183 12.83 -1.10 13.88
CA PRO A 183 12.39 -2.50 13.80
C PRO A 183 10.89 -2.61 13.54
N GLY A 184 10.45 -3.70 12.88
CA GLY A 184 9.04 -4.01 12.65
C GLY A 184 8.71 -4.26 11.19
N LEU A 185 7.48 -4.65 10.92
CA LEU A 185 6.95 -4.89 9.58
C LEU A 185 6.61 -3.57 8.88
N LYS A 186 7.01 -3.41 7.63
CA LYS A 186 6.63 -2.28 6.78
C LYS A 186 5.83 -2.78 5.58
N LEU A 187 4.71 -2.09 5.31
CA LEU A 187 3.83 -2.37 4.19
C LEU A 187 3.65 -1.06 3.42
N ALA A 188 3.99 -1.02 2.14
CA ALA A 188 3.90 0.20 1.34
C ALA A 188 3.03 -0.01 0.10
N GLU A 189 1.93 0.74 -0.01
CA GLU A 189 1.14 0.88 -1.21
C GLU A 189 1.70 2.00 -2.08
N TRP A 190 1.68 1.84 -3.41
CA TRP A 190 2.19 2.80 -4.40
C TRP A 190 3.69 3.15 -4.21
N PRO A 191 4.56 2.14 -3.98
CA PRO A 191 5.97 2.39 -3.69
C PRO A 191 6.71 3.08 -4.83
N GLU A 192 6.24 2.96 -6.09
CA GLU A 192 6.82 3.62 -7.25
C GLU A 192 6.84 5.16 -7.14
N LYS A 193 5.96 5.74 -6.32
CA LYS A 193 5.94 7.18 -6.06
C LYS A 193 7.12 7.65 -5.19
N ALA A 194 7.69 6.76 -4.39
CA ALA A 194 8.80 7.03 -3.49
C ALA A 194 10.04 6.17 -3.80
N ALA A 195 10.10 5.52 -4.96
CA ALA A 195 11.07 4.47 -5.28
C ALA A 195 12.54 4.87 -5.07
N ALA A 196 12.90 6.14 -5.32
CA ALA A 196 14.26 6.63 -5.11
C ALA A 196 14.67 6.77 -3.63
N LEU A 197 13.71 6.70 -2.71
CA LEU A 197 13.88 6.94 -1.27
C LEU A 197 13.70 5.64 -0.46
N LEU A 198 13.04 4.63 -1.03
CA LEU A 198 12.77 3.36 -0.38
C LEU A 198 14.00 2.44 -0.38
N PRO A 199 14.23 1.69 0.71
CA PRO A 199 15.19 0.59 0.68
C PRO A 199 14.69 -0.55 -0.22
N PRO A 200 15.55 -1.52 -0.61
CA PRO A 200 15.10 -2.71 -1.30
C PRO A 200 14.03 -3.46 -0.49
N ALA A 201 12.90 -3.79 -1.13
CA ALA A 201 11.84 -4.55 -0.49
C ALA A 201 12.24 -6.02 -0.33
N ASP A 202 11.85 -6.65 0.78
CA ASP A 202 12.02 -8.08 0.97
C ASP A 202 11.07 -8.86 0.08
N LEU A 203 9.81 -8.44 0.04
CA LEU A 203 8.79 -9.01 -0.82
C LEU A 203 8.14 -7.92 -1.68
N VAL A 204 7.86 -8.27 -2.92
CA VAL A 204 7.13 -7.42 -3.88
C VAL A 204 5.88 -8.16 -4.30
N LEU A 205 4.71 -7.65 -3.93
CA LEU A 205 3.41 -8.21 -4.28
C LEU A 205 2.73 -7.34 -5.34
N GLN A 206 2.62 -7.88 -6.54
CA GLN A 206 1.80 -7.30 -7.61
C GLN A 206 0.39 -7.87 -7.49
N ILE A 207 -0.65 -7.03 -7.59
CA ILE A 207 -2.06 -7.42 -7.58
C ILE A 207 -2.78 -6.81 -8.77
N GLU A 208 -3.51 -7.62 -9.51
CA GLU A 208 -4.35 -7.20 -10.65
C GLU A 208 -5.78 -7.64 -10.47
N ALA A 209 -6.72 -6.69 -10.59
CA ALA A 209 -8.14 -6.99 -10.64
C ALA A 209 -8.50 -7.58 -12.02
N GLN A 210 -9.29 -8.64 -12.03
CA GLN A 210 -9.78 -9.28 -13.25
C GLN A 210 -11.22 -8.89 -13.54
N ALA A 211 -11.67 -9.11 -14.78
CA ALA A 211 -13.01 -8.75 -15.22
C ALA A 211 -14.14 -9.55 -14.53
N ASP A 212 -13.80 -10.68 -13.93
CA ASP A 212 -14.70 -11.54 -13.15
C ASP A 212 -14.66 -11.27 -11.64
N ASP A 213 -14.17 -10.11 -11.24
CA ASP A 213 -13.97 -9.70 -9.86
C ASP A 213 -12.95 -10.54 -9.06
N SER A 214 -12.28 -11.50 -9.70
CA SER A 214 -11.14 -12.19 -9.08
C SER A 214 -9.89 -11.31 -9.08
N ARG A 215 -8.83 -11.74 -8.39
CA ARG A 215 -7.52 -11.09 -8.37
C ARG A 215 -6.45 -12.08 -8.78
N GLN A 216 -5.57 -11.65 -9.64
CA GLN A 216 -4.31 -12.32 -9.87
C GLN A 216 -3.21 -11.62 -9.10
N GLY A 217 -2.32 -12.39 -8.49
CA GLY A 217 -1.17 -11.89 -7.78
C GLY A 217 0.11 -12.56 -8.23
N ALA A 218 1.21 -11.82 -8.08
CA ALA A 218 2.55 -12.38 -8.21
C ALA A 218 3.41 -11.85 -7.06
N LEU A 219 3.97 -12.75 -6.26
CA LEU A 219 4.84 -12.43 -5.14
C LEU A 219 6.28 -12.78 -5.50
N GLY A 220 7.14 -11.76 -5.54
CA GLY A 220 8.59 -11.89 -5.77
C GLY A 220 9.38 -11.58 -4.52
N ALA A 221 10.65 -12.01 -4.51
CA ALA A 221 11.62 -11.71 -3.46
C ALA A 221 12.68 -10.73 -3.96
N GLY A 222 12.95 -9.67 -3.20
CA GLY A 222 13.99 -8.69 -3.51
C GLY A 222 15.23 -8.80 -2.63
N THR A 223 15.19 -9.59 -1.55
CA THR A 223 16.30 -9.81 -0.62
C THR A 223 16.41 -11.29 -0.22
N ALA A 224 17.47 -11.64 0.51
CA ALA A 224 17.64 -12.99 1.07
C ALA A 224 16.50 -13.34 2.05
N LEU A 225 16.03 -12.38 2.88
CA LEU A 225 14.88 -12.57 3.76
C LEU A 225 13.61 -12.84 2.95
N GLY A 226 13.39 -12.07 1.89
CA GLY A 226 12.26 -12.29 0.98
C GLY A 226 12.30 -13.66 0.31
N ALA A 227 13.47 -14.12 -0.13
CA ALA A 227 13.64 -15.46 -0.71
C ALA A 227 13.31 -16.57 0.29
N GLN A 228 13.73 -16.43 1.54
CA GLN A 228 13.37 -17.36 2.61
C GLN A 228 11.86 -17.41 2.82
N LEU A 229 11.21 -16.24 2.99
CA LEU A 229 9.75 -16.14 3.17
C LEU A 229 8.99 -16.76 1.99
N LEU A 230 9.47 -16.51 0.77
CA LEU A 230 8.85 -17.07 -0.43
C LEU A 230 9.00 -18.60 -0.50
N GLN A 231 10.13 -19.15 -0.05
CA GLN A 231 10.34 -20.57 0.06
C GLN A 231 9.41 -21.20 1.12
N GLU A 232 9.27 -20.60 2.28
CA GLU A 232 8.37 -21.07 3.36
C GLU A 232 6.89 -21.05 2.92
N LEU A 233 6.48 -20.07 2.09
CA LEU A 233 5.13 -20.01 1.51
C LEU A 233 4.85 -21.13 0.48
N ARG A 234 5.90 -21.72 -0.13
CA ARG A 234 5.76 -22.81 -1.10
C ARG A 234 5.69 -24.18 -0.45
N ALA A 235 6.19 -24.29 0.79
CA ALA A 235 6.20 -25.55 1.55
C ALA A 235 4.80 -25.90 2.06
#